data_2ae2453be27ecc88707f245ca2c31c3e
#
_entry.id   2ae2453be27ecc88707f245ca2c31c3e
#
_cell.length_a   1.000
_cell.length_b   1.000
_cell.length_c   1.000
_cell.angle_alpha   90.00
_cell.angle_beta   90.00
_cell.angle_gamma   90.00
#
_symmetry.space_group_name_H-M   'P 1'
#
loop_
_entity.id
_entity.type
_entity.pdbx_description
1 polymer ?
#
loop_
_entity_poly.entity_id
_entity_poly.type
_entity_poly.pdbx_seq_one_letter_code
_entity_poly.pdbx_strand_id
1 'polypeptide(L)'
;NDPITGSLAADDQLLIKFHGTYQQQHRDYDEERKKQKLEPLYSYLIRVRLPGGIATPKQWLDLDALAVKDGDKTLKLTTRQTFQLHGVLKRNLKTTMQDINKTLLDTIAACGDVNRNVMSSANPFESNIHAEVAADAKRMSDYFLPKTKAYHEIWLDNELIAGGEQEEETIYGKTYLPRKF
;
A
#
# COMPACT_ATOMS: atom_id res chain seq x y z
N ASN A 1 14.17 10.48 10.08
CA ASN A 1 13.91 11.25 8.85
C ASN A 1 15.15 12.06 8.51
N ASP A 2 15.92 11.62 7.53
CA ASP A 2 16.98 12.44 6.96
C ASP A 2 16.36 13.41 5.94
N PRO A 3 16.38 14.73 6.20
CA PRO A 3 15.81 15.72 5.28
C PRO A 3 16.73 16.01 4.08
N ILE A 4 17.95 15.53 4.09
CA ILE A 4 18.98 15.85 3.10
C ILE A 4 18.78 15.04 1.82
N THR A 5 18.33 13.81 1.92
CA THR A 5 18.10 12.92 0.76
C THR A 5 16.64 12.60 0.54
N GLY A 6 16.22 12.48 -0.72
CA GLY A 6 14.90 11.94 -1.11
C GLY A 6 14.81 10.42 -0.99
N SER A 7 15.93 9.74 -0.80
CA SER A 7 16.00 8.28 -0.60
C SER A 7 15.66 7.87 0.82
N LEU A 8 15.28 6.60 0.99
CA LEU A 8 15.20 5.88 2.26
C LEU A 8 16.40 4.95 2.41
N ALA A 9 16.80 4.65 3.64
CA ALA A 9 17.79 3.62 3.92
C ALA A 9 17.31 2.25 3.40
N ALA A 10 18.23 1.33 3.13
CA ALA A 10 17.91 0.04 2.55
C ALA A 10 16.92 -0.78 3.40
N ASP A 11 17.09 -0.75 4.72
CA ASP A 11 16.21 -1.45 5.65
C ASP A 11 14.81 -0.83 5.67
N ASP A 12 14.71 0.50 5.64
CA ASP A 12 13.43 1.20 5.54
C ASP A 12 12.71 0.88 4.22
N GLN A 13 13.46 0.74 3.12
CA GLN A 13 12.88 0.34 1.83
C GLN A 13 12.27 -1.07 1.88
N LEU A 14 12.82 -1.98 2.68
CA LEU A 14 12.22 -3.30 2.91
C LEU A 14 10.94 -3.19 3.74
N LEU A 15 10.94 -2.38 4.77
CA LEU A 15 9.77 -2.17 5.63
C LEU A 15 8.60 -1.53 4.89
N ILE A 16 8.84 -0.50 4.08
CA ILE A 16 7.75 0.18 3.37
C ILE A 16 7.07 -0.70 2.31
N LYS A 17 7.73 -1.75 1.81
CA LYS A 17 7.12 -2.73 0.90
C LYS A 17 5.91 -3.42 1.52
N PHE A 18 5.93 -3.61 2.83
CA PHE A 18 4.84 -4.17 3.59
C PHE A 18 3.57 -3.32 3.51
N HIS A 19 3.75 -2.01 3.43
CA HIS A 19 2.71 -1.01 3.24
C HIS A 19 2.48 -0.68 1.75
N GLY A 20 2.77 -1.62 0.85
CA GLY A 20 2.53 -1.46 -0.57
C GLY A 20 3.34 -0.34 -1.23
N THR A 21 4.41 0.12 -0.58
CA THR A 21 5.17 1.29 -0.99
C THR A 21 6.54 0.89 -1.54
N TYR A 22 6.96 1.53 -2.64
CA TYR A 22 8.25 1.29 -3.28
C TYR A 22 8.92 2.60 -3.63
N GLN A 23 10.20 2.68 -3.31
CA GLN A 23 11.04 3.76 -3.83
C GLN A 23 11.27 3.57 -5.34
N GLN A 24 11.12 4.64 -6.07
CA GLN A 24 11.36 4.77 -7.49
C GLN A 24 12.22 5.99 -7.78
N GLN A 25 12.79 6.05 -8.98
CA GLN A 25 13.44 7.23 -9.49
C GLN A 25 12.81 7.65 -10.82
N HIS A 26 12.83 8.94 -11.09
CA HIS A 26 12.27 9.48 -12.33
C HIS A 26 13.29 9.35 -13.45
N ARG A 27 13.07 8.41 -14.37
CA ARG A 27 14.03 8.03 -15.41
C ARG A 27 14.38 9.17 -16.38
N ASP A 28 13.41 10.02 -16.69
CA ASP A 28 13.58 11.08 -17.70
C ASP A 28 14.57 12.15 -17.23
N TYR A 29 14.81 12.29 -15.94
CA TYR A 29 15.74 13.25 -15.38
C TYR A 29 17.07 12.64 -14.93
N ASP A 30 17.22 11.32 -15.02
CA ASP A 30 18.40 10.62 -14.48
C ASP A 30 19.70 11.08 -15.11
N GLU A 31 19.75 11.20 -16.43
CA GLU A 31 20.98 11.59 -17.15
C GLU A 31 21.36 13.05 -16.85
N GLU A 32 20.38 13.93 -16.83
CA GLU A 32 20.62 15.34 -16.54
C GLU A 32 21.12 15.52 -15.11
N ARG A 33 20.47 14.88 -14.14
CA ARG A 33 20.88 14.94 -12.74
C ARG A 33 22.26 14.35 -12.51
N LYS A 34 22.62 13.24 -13.19
CA LYS A 34 23.96 12.67 -13.15
C LYS A 34 25.01 13.64 -13.68
N LYS A 35 24.75 14.33 -14.80
CA LYS A 35 25.64 15.37 -15.33
C LYS A 35 25.87 16.51 -14.34
N GLN A 36 24.84 16.88 -13.60
CA GLN A 36 24.89 17.92 -12.57
C GLN A 36 25.41 17.40 -11.21
N LYS A 37 25.79 16.13 -11.09
CA LYS A 37 26.21 15.46 -9.84
C LYS A 37 25.16 15.57 -8.72
N LEU A 38 23.90 15.58 -9.09
CA LEU A 38 22.77 15.57 -8.17
C LEU A 38 22.31 14.15 -7.90
N GLU A 39 21.71 13.93 -6.73
CA GLU A 39 21.02 12.71 -6.36
C GLU A 39 19.88 12.41 -7.37
N PRO A 40 19.59 11.13 -7.70
CA PRO A 40 18.40 10.78 -8.48
C PRO A 40 17.13 11.42 -7.93
N LEU A 41 16.18 11.76 -8.79
CA LEU A 41 14.89 12.28 -8.35
C LEU A 41 14.05 11.11 -7.81
N TYR A 42 14.15 10.87 -6.51
CA TYR A 42 13.41 9.82 -5.85
C TYR A 42 11.95 10.20 -5.63
N SER A 43 11.10 9.24 -5.88
CA SER A 43 9.66 9.29 -5.59
C SER A 43 9.19 7.92 -5.10
N TYR A 44 7.94 7.84 -4.68
CA TYR A 44 7.37 6.62 -4.13
C TYR A 44 6.10 6.25 -4.86
N LEU A 45 6.00 4.95 -5.18
CA LEU A 45 4.76 4.31 -5.60
C LEU A 45 4.06 3.81 -4.35
N ILE A 46 2.76 4.03 -4.24
CA ILE A 46 1.91 3.47 -3.19
C ILE A 46 0.79 2.69 -3.85
N ARG A 47 0.62 1.43 -3.47
CA ARG A 47 -0.46 0.56 -3.95
C ARG A 47 -1.49 0.37 -2.86
N VAL A 48 -2.74 0.57 -3.20
CA VAL A 48 -3.88 0.40 -2.29
C VAL A 48 -4.35 -1.05 -2.32
N ARG A 49 -4.81 -1.58 -1.19
CA ARG A 49 -5.51 -2.87 -1.11
C ARG A 49 -6.99 -2.64 -1.41
N LEU A 50 -7.51 -3.38 -2.38
CA LEU A 50 -8.89 -3.27 -2.86
C LEU A 50 -9.41 -4.66 -3.28
N PRO A 51 -9.83 -5.50 -2.33
CA PRO A 51 -10.29 -6.85 -2.62
C PRO A 51 -11.44 -6.86 -3.63
N GLY A 52 -11.33 -7.72 -4.65
CA GLY A 52 -12.30 -7.82 -5.73
C GLY A 52 -12.42 -6.58 -6.62
N GLY A 53 -11.57 -5.58 -6.42
CA GLY A 53 -11.61 -4.33 -7.20
C GLY A 53 -12.83 -3.45 -6.90
N ILE A 54 -13.48 -3.63 -5.75
CA ILE A 54 -14.71 -2.91 -5.40
C ILE A 54 -14.35 -1.63 -4.64
N ALA A 55 -14.62 -0.48 -5.23
CA ALA A 55 -14.48 0.84 -4.62
C ALA A 55 -15.80 1.60 -4.66
N THR A 56 -16.08 2.37 -3.61
CA THR A 56 -17.18 3.33 -3.65
C THR A 56 -16.83 4.53 -4.52
N PRO A 57 -17.82 5.26 -5.10
CA PRO A 57 -17.55 6.48 -5.83
C PRO A 57 -16.76 7.51 -5.01
N LYS A 58 -17.05 7.61 -3.71
CA LYS A 58 -16.32 8.51 -2.81
C LYS A 58 -14.85 8.12 -2.67
N GLN A 59 -14.56 6.84 -2.47
CA GLN A 59 -13.17 6.34 -2.40
C GLN A 59 -12.40 6.65 -3.69
N TRP A 60 -13.04 6.49 -4.85
CA TRP A 60 -12.43 6.82 -6.13
C TRP A 60 -12.08 8.31 -6.21
N LEU A 61 -13.03 9.18 -5.91
CA LEU A 61 -12.83 10.64 -5.93
C LEU A 61 -11.75 11.09 -4.93
N ASP A 62 -11.76 10.53 -3.73
CA ASP A 62 -10.76 10.85 -2.69
C ASP A 62 -9.34 10.44 -3.14
N LEU A 63 -9.21 9.25 -3.76
CA LEU A 63 -7.90 8.78 -4.28
C LEU A 63 -7.44 9.59 -5.50
N ASP A 64 -8.35 10.00 -6.37
CA ASP A 64 -8.03 10.87 -7.50
C ASP A 64 -7.54 12.24 -7.01
N ALA A 65 -8.25 12.84 -6.06
CA ALA A 65 -7.82 14.09 -5.43
C ALA A 65 -6.44 13.94 -4.74
N LEU A 66 -6.19 12.80 -4.12
CA LEU A 66 -4.90 12.52 -3.47
C LEU A 66 -3.77 12.34 -4.51
N ALA A 67 -4.05 11.72 -5.65
CA ALA A 67 -3.10 11.60 -6.76
C ALA A 67 -2.72 12.99 -7.31
N VAL A 68 -3.67 13.91 -7.40
CA VAL A 68 -3.43 15.30 -7.82
C VAL A 68 -2.62 16.07 -6.77
N LYS A 69 -2.93 15.88 -5.49
CA LYS A 69 -2.31 16.61 -4.37
C LYS A 69 -0.87 16.17 -4.12
N ASP A 70 -0.63 14.88 -4.00
CA ASP A 70 0.62 14.32 -3.47
C ASP A 70 1.41 13.48 -4.50
N GLY A 71 0.76 13.06 -5.61
CA GLY A 71 1.34 12.21 -6.62
C GLY A 71 1.75 12.93 -7.91
N ASP A 72 1.86 12.16 -8.98
CA ASP A 72 2.19 12.64 -10.33
C ASP A 72 0.97 13.19 -11.11
N LYS A 73 -0.13 13.46 -10.41
CA LYS A 73 -1.43 13.91 -10.93
C LYS A 73 -2.19 12.85 -11.75
N THR A 74 -1.79 11.59 -11.63
CA THR A 74 -2.49 10.48 -12.27
C THR A 74 -2.84 9.40 -11.26
N LEU A 75 -4.08 8.90 -11.30
CA LEU A 75 -4.50 7.72 -10.57
C LEU A 75 -4.39 6.51 -11.50
N LYS A 76 -3.54 5.56 -11.17
CA LYS A 76 -3.31 4.39 -12.01
C LYS A 76 -4.13 3.19 -11.56
N LEU A 77 -4.80 2.55 -12.50
CA LEU A 77 -5.46 1.26 -12.30
C LEU A 77 -4.48 0.13 -12.61
N THR A 78 -4.51 -0.93 -11.81
CA THR A 78 -3.62 -2.07 -12.01
C THR A 78 -4.35 -3.27 -12.58
N THR A 79 -3.62 -4.18 -13.21
CA THR A 79 -4.13 -5.48 -13.65
C THR A 79 -4.58 -6.39 -12.51
N ARG A 80 -4.36 -5.97 -11.24
CA ARG A 80 -4.86 -6.64 -10.04
C ARG A 80 -6.03 -5.90 -9.40
N GLN A 81 -6.80 -5.18 -10.21
CA GLN A 81 -8.05 -4.53 -9.76
C GLN A 81 -7.84 -3.61 -8.56
N THR A 82 -6.79 -2.80 -8.57
CA THR A 82 -6.54 -1.85 -7.48
C THR A 82 -5.94 -0.55 -8.01
N PHE A 83 -5.74 0.42 -7.13
CA PHE A 83 -5.19 1.73 -7.44
C PHE A 83 -3.71 1.83 -7.09
N GLN A 84 -3.00 2.67 -7.83
CA GLN A 84 -1.65 3.09 -7.50
C GLN A 84 -1.52 4.61 -7.62
N LEU A 85 -0.84 5.18 -6.63
CA LEU A 85 -0.30 6.53 -6.65
C LEU A 85 1.18 6.45 -7.03
N HIS A 86 1.64 7.33 -7.90
CA HIS A 86 3.04 7.46 -8.28
C HIS A 86 3.52 8.88 -8.02
N GLY A 87 4.82 9.08 -7.95
CA GLY A 87 5.39 10.42 -7.80
C GLY A 87 5.29 11.01 -6.40
N VAL A 88 4.84 10.25 -5.41
CA VAL A 88 4.75 10.73 -4.01
C VAL A 88 6.16 11.01 -3.49
N LEU A 89 6.37 12.19 -2.90
CA LEU A 89 7.67 12.56 -2.33
C LEU A 89 7.82 12.04 -0.90
N LYS A 90 9.06 11.76 -0.48
CA LYS A 90 9.40 11.29 0.88
C LYS A 90 8.70 12.06 1.98
N ARG A 91 8.71 13.38 1.91
CA ARG A 91 8.08 14.28 2.89
C ARG A 91 6.58 14.10 3.03
N ASN A 92 5.90 13.64 1.96
CA ASN A 92 4.45 13.46 1.90
C ASN A 92 4.01 12.04 2.25
N LEU A 93 4.92 11.05 2.33
CA LEU A 93 4.58 9.64 2.54
C LEU A 93 3.64 9.44 3.73
N LYS A 94 3.96 10.02 4.89
CA LYS A 94 3.13 9.86 6.11
C LYS A 94 1.73 10.41 5.91
N THR A 95 1.60 11.62 5.38
CA THR A 95 0.29 12.26 5.16
C THR A 95 -0.52 11.55 4.09
N THR A 96 0.12 11.12 3.00
CA THR A 96 -0.53 10.35 1.95
C THR A 96 -1.08 9.02 2.48
N MET A 97 -0.31 8.28 3.30
CA MET A 97 -0.77 7.05 3.93
C MET A 97 -1.95 7.29 4.88
N GLN A 98 -1.89 8.36 5.68
CA GLN A 98 -3.00 8.74 6.57
C GLN A 98 -4.26 9.11 5.77
N ASP A 99 -4.10 9.81 4.65
CA ASP A 99 -5.22 10.20 3.80
C ASP A 99 -5.84 8.99 3.07
N ILE A 100 -5.03 8.02 2.64
CA ILE A 100 -5.54 6.73 2.14
C ILE A 100 -6.38 6.03 3.22
N ASN A 101 -5.87 5.93 4.45
CA ASN A 101 -6.61 5.27 5.53
C ASN A 101 -7.93 5.99 5.90
N LYS A 102 -8.01 7.31 5.75
CA LYS A 102 -9.26 8.05 5.93
C LYS A 102 -10.35 7.67 4.92
N THR A 103 -9.98 7.13 3.77
CA THR A 103 -10.94 6.59 2.79
C THR A 103 -11.51 5.23 3.18
N LEU A 104 -11.11 4.67 4.33
CA LEU A 104 -11.38 3.30 4.77
C LEU A 104 -10.75 2.23 3.85
N LEU A 105 -9.71 2.60 3.14
CA LEU A 105 -8.82 1.70 2.41
C LEU A 105 -7.47 1.64 3.12
N ASP A 106 -6.70 0.62 2.83
CA ASP A 106 -5.35 0.47 3.35
C ASP A 106 -4.36 0.05 2.25
N THR A 107 -3.10 -0.10 2.63
CA THR A 107 -2.01 -0.45 1.71
C THR A 107 -1.32 -1.77 2.11
N ILE A 108 -1.73 -2.37 3.22
CA ILE A 108 -1.20 -3.65 3.71
C ILE A 108 -1.65 -4.76 2.77
N ALA A 109 -0.79 -5.73 2.50
CA ALA A 109 -1.07 -6.85 1.59
C ALA A 109 -1.53 -6.40 0.18
N ALA A 110 -1.18 -5.20 -0.25
CA ALA A 110 -1.38 -4.74 -1.62
C ALA A 110 -0.19 -5.10 -2.50
N CYS A 111 0.99 -5.17 -1.89
CA CYS A 111 2.26 -5.48 -2.54
C CYS A 111 3.29 -5.96 -1.51
N GLY A 112 4.51 -6.32 -1.98
CA GLY A 112 5.56 -6.79 -1.11
C GLY A 112 5.63 -8.30 -1.00
N ASP A 113 6.18 -8.80 0.11
CA ASP A 113 6.38 -10.22 0.35
C ASP A 113 5.23 -10.85 1.17
N VAL A 114 4.03 -10.34 0.96
CA VAL A 114 2.78 -10.81 1.55
C VAL A 114 1.79 -11.19 0.46
N ASN A 115 0.64 -11.70 0.86
CA ASN A 115 -0.48 -11.91 -0.04
C ASN A 115 -0.79 -10.64 -0.83
N ARG A 116 -0.95 -10.77 -2.14
CA ARG A 116 -1.30 -9.63 -3.01
C ARG A 116 -2.79 -9.34 -2.96
N ASN A 117 -3.20 -8.23 -3.60
CA ASN A 117 -4.61 -7.91 -3.76
C ASN A 117 -5.37 -9.08 -4.37
N VAL A 118 -6.41 -9.55 -3.69
CA VAL A 118 -7.26 -10.65 -4.15
C VAL A 118 -8.18 -10.13 -5.23
N MET A 119 -8.23 -10.83 -6.35
CA MET A 119 -9.07 -10.49 -7.51
C MET A 119 -10.32 -11.35 -7.54
N SER A 120 -11.37 -10.83 -8.15
CA SER A 120 -12.59 -11.55 -8.46
C SER A 120 -13.12 -11.18 -9.85
N SER A 121 -14.25 -11.72 -10.25
CA SER A 121 -14.94 -11.27 -11.46
C SER A 121 -15.29 -9.78 -11.37
N ALA A 122 -15.23 -9.09 -12.52
CA ALA A 122 -15.31 -7.63 -12.56
C ALA A 122 -16.70 -7.05 -12.22
N ASN A 123 -17.75 -7.85 -12.27
CA ASN A 123 -19.13 -7.38 -12.05
C ASN A 123 -19.85 -8.22 -10.99
N PRO A 124 -19.84 -7.79 -9.72
CA PRO A 124 -20.53 -8.52 -8.64
C PRO A 124 -22.07 -8.49 -8.76
N PHE A 125 -22.62 -7.65 -9.61
CA PHE A 125 -24.07 -7.51 -9.81
C PHE A 125 -24.64 -8.38 -10.94
N GLU A 126 -23.79 -9.13 -11.65
CA GLU A 126 -24.21 -9.96 -12.77
C GLU A 126 -25.07 -11.14 -12.34
N SER A 127 -24.77 -11.75 -11.21
CA SER A 127 -25.57 -12.81 -10.60
C SER A 127 -25.25 -12.98 -9.11
N ASN A 128 -26.06 -13.77 -8.40
CA ASN A 128 -25.81 -14.12 -7.01
C ASN A 128 -24.43 -14.79 -6.82
N ILE A 129 -24.02 -15.64 -7.77
CA ILE A 129 -22.69 -16.29 -7.73
C ILE A 129 -21.57 -15.26 -7.80
N HIS A 130 -21.69 -14.26 -8.68
CA HIS A 130 -20.69 -13.20 -8.77
C HIS A 130 -20.62 -12.34 -7.49
N ALA A 131 -21.77 -12.10 -6.85
CA ALA A 131 -21.82 -11.43 -5.57
C ALA A 131 -21.14 -12.24 -4.44
N GLU A 132 -21.37 -13.55 -4.40
CA GLU A 132 -20.70 -14.46 -3.46
C GLU A 132 -19.19 -14.50 -3.68
N VAL A 133 -18.74 -14.62 -4.93
CA VAL A 133 -17.31 -14.59 -5.28
C VAL A 133 -16.65 -13.28 -4.85
N ALA A 134 -17.33 -12.15 -5.01
CA ALA A 134 -16.81 -10.85 -4.55
C ALA A 134 -16.70 -10.79 -3.01
N ALA A 135 -17.69 -11.32 -2.30
CA ALA A 135 -17.67 -11.42 -0.84
C ALA A 135 -16.55 -12.36 -0.36
N ASP A 136 -16.34 -13.48 -1.06
CA ASP A 136 -15.25 -14.41 -0.76
C ASP A 136 -13.88 -13.78 -1.01
N ALA A 137 -13.71 -13.01 -2.07
CA ALA A 137 -12.48 -12.30 -2.34
C ALA A 137 -12.13 -11.36 -1.18
N LYS A 138 -13.12 -10.68 -0.60
CA LYS A 138 -12.91 -9.86 0.59
C LYS A 138 -12.53 -10.71 1.81
N ARG A 139 -13.26 -11.78 2.10
CA ARG A 139 -12.96 -12.69 3.21
C ARG A 139 -11.56 -13.28 3.12
N MET A 140 -11.16 -13.73 1.93
CA MET A 140 -9.83 -14.27 1.67
C MET A 140 -8.75 -13.19 1.89
N SER A 141 -8.97 -11.98 1.36
CA SER A 141 -8.03 -10.89 1.56
C SER A 141 -7.83 -10.56 3.03
N ASP A 142 -8.90 -10.49 3.80
CA ASP A 142 -8.86 -10.22 5.24
C ASP A 142 -8.21 -11.37 6.02
N TYR A 143 -8.48 -12.62 5.65
CA TYR A 143 -7.90 -13.81 6.29
C TYR A 143 -6.38 -13.90 6.10
N PHE A 144 -5.89 -13.56 4.91
CA PHE A 144 -4.46 -13.57 4.58
C PHE A 144 -3.72 -12.30 4.96
N LEU A 145 -4.36 -11.35 5.64
CA LEU A 145 -3.62 -10.23 6.22
C LEU A 145 -2.60 -10.72 7.24
N PRO A 146 -1.40 -10.13 7.25
CA PRO A 146 -0.42 -10.46 8.28
C PRO A 146 -0.96 -10.03 9.64
N LYS A 147 -1.03 -10.99 10.56
CA LYS A 147 -1.48 -10.78 11.94
C LYS A 147 -0.27 -10.78 12.89
N THR A 148 0.79 -10.08 12.55
CA THR A 148 1.97 -9.97 13.42
C THR A 148 1.97 -8.63 14.13
N LYS A 149 2.37 -8.61 15.40
CA LYS A 149 2.49 -7.38 16.19
C LYS A 149 3.41 -6.35 15.52
N ALA A 150 4.46 -6.80 14.85
CA ALA A 150 5.45 -5.96 14.18
C ALA A 150 4.86 -4.96 13.16
N TYR A 151 3.65 -5.19 12.65
CA TYR A 151 3.05 -4.38 11.58
C TYR A 151 1.74 -3.70 11.98
N HIS A 152 1.20 -4.06 13.12
CA HIS A 152 -0.10 -3.60 13.60
C HIS A 152 -0.02 -2.79 14.90
N GLU A 153 1.14 -2.75 15.53
CA GLU A 153 1.33 -1.99 16.76
C GLU A 153 2.04 -0.67 16.49
N ILE A 154 1.53 0.38 17.09
CA ILE A 154 2.18 1.67 17.14
C ILE A 154 2.67 1.89 18.56
N TRP A 155 3.98 1.93 18.74
CA TRP A 155 4.63 2.20 20.00
C TRP A 155 5.18 3.62 19.99
N LEU A 156 4.95 4.37 21.05
CA LEU A 156 5.54 5.68 21.29
C LEU A 156 6.14 5.68 22.71
N ASP A 157 7.42 6.00 22.81
CA ASP A 157 8.16 6.05 24.09
C ASP A 157 7.98 4.78 24.95
N ASN A 158 7.98 3.60 24.31
CA ASN A 158 7.73 2.28 24.91
C ASN A 158 6.28 2.05 25.41
N GLU A 159 5.35 2.91 25.06
CA GLU A 159 3.93 2.73 25.33
C GLU A 159 3.19 2.31 24.05
N LEU A 160 2.35 1.27 24.13
CA LEU A 160 1.52 0.81 23.03
C LEU A 160 0.33 1.76 22.85
N ILE A 161 0.33 2.54 21.77
CA ILE A 161 -0.72 3.54 21.49
C ILE A 161 -1.85 2.96 20.64
N ALA A 162 -1.51 2.07 19.70
CA ALA A 162 -2.47 1.42 18.84
C ALA A 162 -2.02 0.01 18.49
N GLY A 163 -2.96 -0.87 18.33
CA GLY A 163 -2.76 -2.30 18.14
C GLY A 163 -3.29 -3.09 19.33
N GLY A 164 -3.47 -4.38 19.19
CA GLY A 164 -4.04 -5.23 20.22
C GLY A 164 -3.40 -6.61 20.25
N GLU A 165 -3.71 -7.36 21.28
CA GLU A 165 -3.33 -8.75 21.36
C GLU A 165 -3.99 -9.56 20.24
N GLN A 166 -3.23 -10.44 19.62
CA GLN A 166 -3.78 -11.39 18.67
C GLN A 166 -4.48 -12.50 19.44
N GLU A 167 -5.75 -12.68 19.18
CA GLU A 167 -6.53 -13.79 19.77
C GLU A 167 -6.34 -15.11 19.04
N GLU A 168 -5.87 -15.11 17.78
CA GLU A 168 -5.75 -16.31 16.96
C GLU A 168 -4.36 -16.47 16.33
N GLU A 169 -3.84 -17.70 16.33
CA GLU A 169 -2.68 -18.05 15.54
C GLU A 169 -3.05 -18.05 14.04
N THR A 170 -2.18 -17.44 13.22
CA THR A 170 -2.35 -17.52 11.77
C THR A 170 -2.02 -18.95 11.29
N ILE A 171 -2.48 -19.30 10.07
CA ILE A 171 -2.08 -20.56 9.42
C ILE A 171 -0.56 -20.73 9.28
N TYR A 172 0.20 -19.65 9.43
CA TYR A 172 1.64 -19.62 9.34
C TYR A 172 2.34 -19.73 10.72
N GLY A 173 1.56 -19.73 11.81
CA GLY A 173 2.07 -19.80 13.17
C GLY A 173 2.71 -18.49 13.68
N LYS A 174 3.36 -18.56 14.85
CA LYS A 174 3.95 -17.40 15.53
C LYS A 174 5.17 -16.80 14.83
N THR A 175 5.83 -17.59 14.02
CA THR A 175 7.05 -17.22 13.29
C THR A 175 6.78 -16.81 11.83
N TYR A 176 5.57 -16.37 11.56
CA TYR A 176 5.18 -15.94 10.23
C TYR A 176 6.11 -14.85 9.70
N LEU A 177 6.74 -15.13 8.58
CA LEU A 177 7.47 -14.16 7.79
C LEU A 177 6.67 -13.84 6.54
N PRO A 178 6.47 -12.56 6.23
CA PRO A 178 5.75 -12.16 5.02
C PRO A 178 6.41 -12.73 3.76
N ARG A 179 5.62 -13.39 2.94
CA ARG A 179 6.09 -13.96 1.67
C ARG A 179 5.09 -13.66 0.56
N LYS A 180 5.59 -13.60 -0.67
CA LYS A 180 4.74 -13.61 -1.86
C LYS A 180 4.18 -15.01 -2.08
N PHE A 181 2.92 -15.04 -2.41
CA PHE A 181 2.25 -16.21 -2.96
C PHE A 181 1.98 -15.99 -4.44
#